data_feb453d61f2e046044a6f34912ec1168
#
_entry.id   feb453d61f2e046044a6f34912ec1168
#
_cell.length_a   1.000
_cell.length_b   1.000
_cell.length_c   1.000
_cell.angle_alpha   90.00
_cell.angle_beta   90.00
_cell.angle_gamma   90.00
#
_symmetry.space_group_name_H-M   'P 1'
#
loop_
_entity.id
_entity.type
_entity.pdbx_description
1 polymer ?
#
loop_
_entity_poly.entity_id
_entity_poly.type
_entity_poly.pdbx_seq_one_letter_code
_entity_poly.pdbx_strand_id
1 'polypeptide(L)'
;AYTDAYNISVDTPKIVFTFISMAISTVVIPIYTKTMVESGREKASYFFRNFTSIVFISYLTLTFVSEILASFIIKILAPGLNADISYLTIILFRITLPAIGLGLFCKINTGVLNSHKSFLLPSMAAILFNISMCFCVITFVRKFGIYAATIGTVIGMILEVLFTSCLRRKYVSYKPVLNFHDKASIIALKMAGPVFVGMSATEINLIVGKIIASFFEAGSISVLNYASKLSSGMSTLFIASITTVIFPELTEYVANGK
;
A
#
# COMPACT_ATOMS: atom_id res chain seq x y z
N ALA A 1 13.60 -18.35 10.07
CA ALA A 1 12.37 -18.52 10.85
C ALA A 1 11.81 -17.20 11.38
N TYR A 2 12.51 -16.44 12.25
CA TYR A 2 12.00 -15.14 12.78
C TYR A 2 11.79 -14.11 11.69
N THR A 3 12.68 -14.03 10.71
CA THR A 3 12.56 -13.15 9.55
C THR A 3 11.39 -13.54 8.65
N ASP A 4 11.09 -14.86 8.55
CA ASP A 4 9.93 -15.34 7.82
C ASP A 4 8.63 -14.87 8.48
N ALA A 5 8.56 -14.99 9.83
CA ALA A 5 7.43 -14.49 10.61
C ALA A 5 7.19 -12.99 10.36
N TYR A 6 8.26 -12.19 10.37
CA TYR A 6 8.18 -10.77 10.08
C TYR A 6 7.72 -10.49 8.64
N ASN A 7 8.33 -11.14 7.64
CA ASN A 7 7.97 -10.94 6.24
C ASN A 7 6.49 -11.30 5.99
N ILE A 8 6.01 -12.43 6.53
CA ILE A 8 4.59 -12.80 6.41
C ILE A 8 3.71 -11.76 7.10
N SER A 9 4.09 -11.32 8.31
CA SER A 9 3.30 -10.36 9.10
C SER A 9 3.17 -8.98 8.43
N VAL A 10 4.14 -8.57 7.61
CA VAL A 10 4.11 -7.30 6.86
C VAL A 10 3.41 -7.46 5.52
N ASP A 11 3.63 -8.58 4.83
CA ASP A 11 3.08 -8.78 3.48
C ASP A 11 1.62 -9.20 3.50
N THR A 12 1.17 -9.94 4.52
CA THR A 12 -0.24 -10.34 4.63
C THR A 12 -1.20 -9.15 4.75
N PRO A 13 -0.95 -8.12 5.60
CA PRO A 13 -1.77 -6.91 5.61
C PRO A 13 -1.78 -6.19 4.25
N LYS A 14 -0.66 -6.16 3.54
CA LYS A 14 -0.63 -5.58 2.19
C LYS A 14 -1.62 -6.27 1.26
N ILE A 15 -1.67 -7.61 1.28
CA ILE A 15 -2.64 -8.38 0.49
C ILE A 15 -4.07 -8.01 0.87
N VAL A 16 -4.38 -7.94 2.18
CA VAL A 16 -5.72 -7.56 2.67
C VAL A 16 -6.15 -6.19 2.13
N PHE A 17 -5.24 -5.22 2.11
CA PHE A 17 -5.56 -3.86 1.67
C PHE A 17 -5.30 -3.60 0.19
N THR A 18 -4.74 -4.56 -0.57
CA THR A 18 -4.38 -4.40 -1.99
C THR A 18 -5.55 -3.89 -2.82
N PHE A 19 -6.75 -4.44 -2.62
CA PHE A 19 -7.93 -4.07 -3.41
C PHE A 19 -8.32 -2.60 -3.25
N ILE A 20 -8.40 -2.12 -2.02
CA ILE A 20 -8.70 -0.71 -1.75
C ILE A 20 -7.56 0.17 -2.24
N SER A 21 -6.33 -0.26 -2.05
CA SER A 21 -5.13 0.42 -2.46
C SER A 21 -5.06 0.66 -3.98
N MET A 22 -5.44 -0.35 -4.77
CA MET A 22 -5.52 -0.25 -6.23
C MET A 22 -6.62 0.70 -6.68
N ALA A 23 -7.81 0.57 -6.08
CA ALA A 23 -8.91 1.49 -6.32
C ALA A 23 -8.47 2.95 -6.11
N ILE A 24 -7.82 3.23 -4.99
CA ILE A 24 -7.32 4.57 -4.67
C ILE A 24 -6.32 5.05 -5.73
N SER A 25 -5.34 4.23 -6.07
CA SER A 25 -4.24 4.62 -6.96
C SER A 25 -4.70 4.96 -8.36
N THR A 26 -5.73 4.25 -8.89
CA THR A 26 -6.23 4.46 -10.25
C THR A 26 -7.28 5.55 -10.36
N VAL A 27 -7.95 5.88 -9.28
CA VAL A 27 -9.19 6.64 -9.33
C VAL A 27 -9.06 8.04 -8.73
N VAL A 28 -8.25 8.21 -7.67
CA VAL A 28 -8.17 9.49 -6.97
C VAL A 28 -7.66 10.60 -7.87
N ILE A 29 -6.57 10.35 -8.62
CA ILE A 29 -5.97 11.38 -9.48
C ILE A 29 -6.94 11.82 -10.58
N PRO A 30 -7.47 10.93 -11.45
CA PRO A 30 -8.32 11.35 -12.55
C PRO A 30 -9.62 12.00 -12.08
N ILE A 31 -10.30 11.43 -11.08
CA ILE A 31 -11.59 11.97 -10.64
C ILE A 31 -11.42 13.28 -9.89
N TYR A 32 -10.42 13.37 -8.99
CA TYR A 32 -10.15 14.61 -8.29
C TYR A 32 -9.79 15.74 -9.27
N THR A 33 -8.90 15.47 -10.24
CA THR A 33 -8.49 16.45 -11.25
C THR A 33 -9.65 16.85 -12.14
N LYS A 34 -10.43 15.87 -12.64
CA LYS A 34 -11.63 16.13 -13.46
C LYS A 34 -12.64 17.00 -12.71
N THR A 35 -12.96 16.62 -11.47
CA THR A 35 -13.90 17.37 -10.64
C THR A 35 -13.41 18.79 -10.36
N MET A 36 -12.10 18.96 -10.16
CA MET A 36 -11.50 20.28 -9.93
C MET A 36 -11.62 21.19 -11.15
N VAL A 37 -11.41 20.64 -12.37
CA VAL A 37 -11.49 21.40 -13.63
C VAL A 37 -12.94 21.71 -14.01
N GLU A 38 -13.84 20.71 -13.96
CA GLU A 38 -15.22 20.85 -14.43
C GLU A 38 -16.14 21.52 -13.40
N SER A 39 -15.93 21.30 -12.13
CA SER A 39 -16.87 21.66 -11.06
C SER A 39 -16.27 22.54 -9.96
N GLY A 40 -14.98 22.86 -10.07
CA GLY A 40 -14.29 23.75 -9.15
C GLY A 40 -13.73 23.06 -7.89
N ARG A 41 -12.91 23.82 -7.18
CA ARG A 41 -12.13 23.35 -6.00
C ARG A 41 -13.03 22.85 -4.85
N GLU A 42 -14.19 23.41 -4.69
CA GLU A 42 -15.08 23.05 -3.59
C GLU A 42 -15.64 21.64 -3.76
N LYS A 43 -16.12 21.29 -4.96
CA LYS A 43 -16.62 19.95 -5.27
C LYS A 43 -15.51 18.89 -5.27
N ALA A 44 -14.31 19.24 -5.74
CA ALA A 44 -13.16 18.35 -5.63
C ALA A 44 -12.79 18.08 -4.15
N SER A 45 -12.87 19.13 -3.31
CA SER A 45 -12.64 18.98 -1.86
C SER A 45 -13.72 18.12 -1.19
N TYR A 46 -14.97 18.25 -1.64
CA TYR A 46 -16.08 17.41 -1.17
C TYR A 46 -15.85 15.94 -1.55
N PHE A 47 -15.52 15.66 -2.81
CA PHE A 47 -15.16 14.31 -3.26
C PHE A 47 -14.04 13.72 -2.40
N PHE A 48 -12.93 14.45 -2.20
CA PHE A 48 -11.82 14.00 -1.36
C PHE A 48 -12.27 13.62 0.05
N ARG A 49 -13.07 14.48 0.70
CA ARG A 49 -13.57 14.25 2.07
C ARG A 49 -14.46 13.02 2.14
N ASN A 50 -15.42 12.91 1.22
CA ASN A 50 -16.34 11.80 1.14
C ASN A 50 -15.62 10.48 0.86
N PHE A 51 -14.77 10.45 -0.17
CA PHE A 51 -14.02 9.27 -0.54
C PHE A 51 -13.07 8.81 0.58
N THR A 52 -12.38 9.74 1.24
CA THR A 52 -11.54 9.43 2.41
C THR A 52 -12.35 8.83 3.56
N SER A 53 -13.57 9.32 3.81
CA SER A 53 -14.44 8.76 4.84
C SER A 53 -14.93 7.36 4.50
N ILE A 54 -15.27 7.08 3.23
CA ILE A 54 -15.62 5.73 2.75
C ILE A 54 -14.44 4.78 2.93
N VAL A 55 -13.24 5.20 2.51
CA VAL A 55 -12.01 4.39 2.69
C VAL A 55 -11.71 4.17 4.17
N PHE A 56 -11.95 5.16 5.04
CA PHE A 56 -11.77 5.01 6.48
C PHE A 56 -12.67 3.93 7.08
N ILE A 57 -13.96 3.91 6.71
CA ILE A 57 -14.89 2.87 7.16
C ILE A 57 -14.46 1.51 6.64
N SER A 58 -14.10 1.41 5.35
CA SER A 58 -13.61 0.17 4.77
C SER A 58 -12.34 -0.33 5.46
N TYR A 59 -11.41 0.58 5.77
CA TYR A 59 -10.19 0.28 6.53
C TYR A 59 -10.52 -0.29 7.91
N LEU A 60 -11.39 0.39 8.69
CA LEU A 60 -11.78 -0.08 10.01
C LEU A 60 -12.45 -1.45 9.96
N THR A 61 -13.38 -1.65 9.02
CA THR A 61 -14.09 -2.92 8.85
C THR A 61 -13.12 -4.05 8.50
N LEU A 62 -12.25 -3.84 7.52
CA LEU A 62 -11.28 -4.86 7.12
C LEU A 62 -10.26 -5.15 8.23
N THR A 63 -9.77 -4.11 8.92
CA THR A 63 -8.87 -4.31 10.07
C THR A 63 -9.56 -5.15 11.14
N PHE A 64 -10.77 -4.79 11.54
CA PHE A 64 -11.50 -5.51 12.57
C PHE A 64 -11.78 -6.98 12.21
N VAL A 65 -12.25 -7.23 10.98
CA VAL A 65 -12.49 -8.58 10.49
C VAL A 65 -11.18 -9.38 10.42
N SER A 66 -10.11 -8.77 9.90
CA SER A 66 -8.81 -9.46 9.78
C SER A 66 -8.15 -9.72 11.14
N GLU A 67 -8.37 -8.88 12.14
CA GLU A 67 -7.92 -9.13 13.53
C GLU A 67 -8.58 -10.37 14.13
N ILE A 68 -9.90 -10.51 13.92
CA ILE A 68 -10.66 -11.69 14.39
C ILE A 68 -10.17 -12.95 13.64
N LEU A 69 -9.97 -12.83 12.34
CA LEU A 69 -9.56 -13.93 11.47
C LEU A 69 -8.04 -14.13 11.40
N ALA A 70 -7.24 -13.42 12.18
CA ALA A 70 -5.78 -13.43 12.10
C ALA A 70 -5.17 -14.84 12.06
N SER A 71 -5.59 -15.71 12.98
CA SER A 71 -5.11 -17.09 13.04
C SER A 71 -5.49 -17.91 11.81
N PHE A 72 -6.68 -17.71 11.26
CA PHE A 72 -7.16 -18.39 10.06
C PHE A 72 -6.40 -17.90 8.82
N ILE A 73 -6.21 -16.58 8.68
CA ILE A 73 -5.47 -15.97 7.57
C ILE A 73 -4.03 -16.49 7.53
N ILE A 74 -3.33 -16.49 8.67
CA ILE A 74 -1.94 -16.97 8.73
C ILE A 74 -1.83 -18.46 8.43
N LYS A 75 -2.76 -19.29 8.92
CA LYS A 75 -2.79 -20.73 8.59
C LYS A 75 -2.98 -21.01 7.11
N ILE A 76 -3.78 -20.19 6.41
CA ILE A 76 -3.97 -20.35 4.95
C ILE A 76 -2.73 -19.90 4.18
N LEU A 77 -2.12 -18.76 4.56
CA LEU A 77 -1.03 -18.16 3.80
C LEU A 77 0.34 -18.79 4.08
N ALA A 78 0.50 -19.46 5.21
CA ALA A 78 1.73 -20.12 5.59
C ALA A 78 1.47 -21.40 6.41
N PRO A 79 0.84 -22.42 5.82
CA PRO A 79 0.45 -23.63 6.53
C PRO A 79 1.63 -24.49 6.98
N GLY A 80 2.80 -24.35 6.37
CA GLY A 80 4.00 -25.11 6.70
C GLY A 80 4.82 -24.55 7.89
N LEU A 81 4.36 -23.48 8.56
CA LEU A 81 5.07 -22.91 9.73
C LEU A 81 4.91 -23.79 10.95
N ASN A 82 6.01 -23.96 11.72
CA ASN A 82 5.97 -24.55 13.04
C ASN A 82 5.08 -23.74 13.99
N ALA A 83 4.48 -24.39 15.00
CA ALA A 83 3.53 -23.78 15.91
C ALA A 83 4.03 -22.50 16.57
N ASP A 84 5.28 -22.49 17.05
CA ASP A 84 5.89 -21.33 17.73
C ASP A 84 6.07 -20.14 16.76
N ILE A 85 6.53 -20.40 15.55
CA ILE A 85 6.72 -19.37 14.52
C ILE A 85 5.36 -18.87 14.02
N SER A 86 4.38 -19.75 13.88
CA SER A 86 3.00 -19.37 13.53
C SER A 86 2.39 -18.44 14.59
N TYR A 87 2.53 -18.77 15.85
CA TYR A 87 2.07 -17.92 16.98
C TYR A 87 2.73 -16.53 16.94
N LEU A 88 4.06 -16.49 16.80
CA LEU A 88 4.80 -15.23 16.65
C LEU A 88 4.30 -14.43 15.43
N THR A 89 4.10 -15.09 14.29
CA THR A 89 3.61 -14.45 13.07
C THR A 89 2.24 -13.80 13.28
N ILE A 90 1.34 -14.47 13.99
CA ILE A 90 0.01 -13.93 14.32
C ILE A 90 0.13 -12.67 15.19
N ILE A 91 1.01 -12.67 16.21
CA ILE A 91 1.23 -11.48 17.05
C ILE A 91 1.77 -10.32 16.21
N LEU A 92 2.82 -10.57 15.42
CA LEU A 92 3.40 -9.54 14.57
C LEU A 92 2.40 -9.02 13.53
N PHE A 93 1.58 -9.91 12.95
CA PHE A 93 0.51 -9.55 12.01
C PHE A 93 -0.50 -8.61 12.65
N ARG A 94 -0.98 -8.91 13.86
CA ARG A 94 -1.91 -8.04 14.57
C ARG A 94 -1.36 -6.65 14.85
N ILE A 95 -0.05 -6.52 15.10
CA ILE A 95 0.59 -5.23 15.31
C ILE A 95 0.76 -4.47 13.98
N THR A 96 1.12 -5.16 12.90
CA THR A 96 1.40 -4.54 11.61
C THR A 96 0.14 -4.24 10.80
N LEU A 97 -0.93 -5.01 10.97
CA LEU A 97 -2.17 -4.90 10.20
C LEU A 97 -2.76 -3.48 10.22
N PRO A 98 -3.05 -2.88 11.40
CA PRO A 98 -3.59 -1.52 11.42
C PRO A 98 -2.60 -0.50 10.87
N ALA A 99 -1.30 -0.65 11.13
CA ALA A 99 -0.28 0.26 10.65
C ALA A 99 -0.19 0.27 9.11
N ILE A 100 -0.12 -0.92 8.48
CA ILE A 100 -0.03 -1.03 7.02
C ILE A 100 -1.30 -0.53 6.35
N GLY A 101 -2.47 -0.74 6.96
CA GLY A 101 -3.72 -0.19 6.48
C GLY A 101 -3.76 1.34 6.44
N LEU A 102 -3.01 2.03 7.31
CA LEU A 102 -2.83 3.48 7.23
C LEU A 102 -2.20 3.94 5.91
N GLY A 103 -1.44 3.08 5.23
CA GLY A 103 -0.89 3.36 3.91
C GLY A 103 -1.94 3.73 2.84
N LEU A 104 -3.21 3.32 3.02
CA LEU A 104 -4.32 3.77 2.16
C LEU A 104 -4.47 5.30 2.17
N PHE A 105 -4.31 5.92 3.34
CA PHE A 105 -4.40 7.37 3.48
C PHE A 105 -3.20 8.09 2.86
N CYS A 106 -2.00 7.49 2.93
CA CYS A 106 -0.84 7.98 2.19
C CYS A 106 -1.13 8.03 0.69
N LYS A 107 -1.73 6.98 0.13
CA LYS A 107 -2.08 6.92 -1.30
C LYS A 107 -3.13 7.97 -1.69
N ILE A 108 -4.17 8.18 -0.88
CA ILE A 108 -5.16 9.24 -1.13
C ILE A 108 -4.49 10.62 -1.09
N ASN A 109 -3.68 10.89 -0.07
CA ASN A 109 -2.95 12.15 0.05
C ASN A 109 -2.02 12.38 -1.13
N THR A 110 -1.25 11.36 -1.52
CA THR A 110 -0.36 11.39 -2.68
C THR A 110 -1.14 11.64 -3.97
N GLY A 111 -2.32 11.02 -4.14
CA GLY A 111 -3.20 11.28 -5.27
C GLY A 111 -3.60 12.74 -5.40
N VAL A 112 -3.98 13.39 -4.29
CA VAL A 112 -4.29 14.83 -4.27
C VAL A 112 -3.04 15.67 -4.57
N LEU A 113 -1.90 15.37 -3.97
CA LEU A 113 -0.64 16.10 -4.22
C LEU A 113 -0.21 16.00 -5.69
N ASN A 114 -0.29 14.81 -6.28
CA ASN A 114 0.02 14.58 -7.68
C ASN A 114 -0.95 15.32 -8.63
N SER A 115 -2.24 15.42 -8.27
CA SER A 115 -3.22 16.21 -9.02
C SER A 115 -2.87 17.71 -9.04
N HIS A 116 -2.12 18.18 -8.05
CA HIS A 116 -1.56 19.53 -7.98
C HIS A 116 -0.11 19.62 -8.51
N LYS A 117 0.35 18.62 -9.28
CA LYS A 117 1.71 18.54 -9.87
C LYS A 117 2.84 18.52 -8.83
N SER A 118 2.55 18.13 -7.59
CA SER A 118 3.53 18.00 -6.53
C SER A 118 3.96 16.53 -6.41
N PHE A 119 4.95 16.10 -7.19
CA PHE A 119 5.39 14.70 -7.26
C PHE A 119 6.56 14.40 -6.32
N LEU A 120 7.46 15.35 -6.11
CA LEU A 120 8.67 15.15 -5.32
C LEU A 120 8.37 14.94 -3.84
N LEU A 121 7.52 15.79 -3.26
CA LEU A 121 7.23 15.78 -1.83
C LEU A 121 6.60 14.45 -1.34
N PRO A 122 5.59 13.88 -2.04
CA PRO A 122 5.06 12.58 -1.67
C PRO A 122 6.09 11.45 -1.76
N SER A 123 7.01 11.51 -2.73
CA SER A 123 8.07 10.51 -2.89
C SER A 123 9.06 10.52 -1.71
N MET A 124 9.26 11.66 -1.06
CA MET A 124 10.09 11.77 0.14
C MET A 124 9.45 11.07 1.36
N ALA A 125 8.15 10.86 1.37
CA ALA A 125 7.47 10.17 2.46
C ALA A 125 7.96 8.72 2.64
N ALA A 126 8.24 8.01 1.55
CA ALA A 126 8.80 6.66 1.58
C ALA A 126 10.22 6.63 2.18
N ILE A 127 10.98 7.71 2.03
CA ILE A 127 12.31 7.85 2.66
C ILE A 127 12.17 7.95 4.18
N LEU A 128 11.20 8.71 4.68
CA LEU A 128 10.91 8.80 6.11
C LEU A 128 10.53 7.44 6.71
N PHE A 129 9.71 6.66 6.00
CA PHE A 129 9.37 5.29 6.40
C PHE A 129 10.64 4.42 6.55
N ASN A 130 11.49 4.41 5.52
CA ASN A 130 12.71 3.58 5.53
C ASN A 130 13.71 4.02 6.59
N ILE A 131 13.93 5.33 6.77
CA ILE A 131 14.82 5.87 7.81
C ILE A 131 14.31 5.47 9.20
N SER A 132 13.00 5.61 9.46
CA SER A 132 12.40 5.23 10.73
C SER A 132 12.58 3.74 11.02
N MET A 133 12.34 2.89 10.01
CA MET A 133 12.53 1.45 10.13
C MET A 133 13.99 1.09 10.42
N CYS A 134 14.96 1.65 9.67
CA CYS A 134 16.38 1.43 9.90
C CYS A 134 16.80 1.90 11.30
N PHE A 135 16.37 3.08 11.71
CA PHE A 135 16.67 3.63 13.04
C PHE A 135 16.16 2.71 14.16
N CYS A 136 14.91 2.25 14.07
CA CYS A 136 14.33 1.35 15.07
C CYS A 136 15.05 0.01 15.12
N VAL A 137 15.41 -0.56 13.98
CA VAL A 137 16.15 -1.83 13.94
C VAL A 137 17.52 -1.67 14.56
N ILE A 138 18.31 -0.66 14.15
CA ILE A 138 19.68 -0.45 14.67
C ILE A 138 19.66 -0.21 16.19
N THR A 139 18.70 0.57 16.66
CA THR A 139 18.65 0.97 18.08
C THR A 139 18.09 -0.12 18.97
N PHE A 140 17.06 -0.83 18.54
CA PHE A 140 16.26 -1.68 19.41
C PHE A 140 16.39 -3.18 19.15
N VAL A 141 17.06 -3.63 18.07
CA VAL A 141 17.15 -5.07 17.73
C VAL A 141 17.80 -5.88 18.84
N ARG A 142 18.80 -5.35 19.53
CA ARG A 142 19.50 -6.04 20.63
C ARG A 142 18.56 -6.31 21.83
N LYS A 143 17.56 -5.45 22.06
CA LYS A 143 16.66 -5.54 23.22
C LYS A 143 15.35 -6.25 22.89
N PHE A 144 14.80 -6.00 21.69
CA PHE A 144 13.48 -6.47 21.29
C PHE A 144 13.50 -7.49 20.13
N GLY A 145 14.68 -7.85 19.61
CA GLY A 145 14.78 -8.81 18.52
C GLY A 145 13.94 -8.37 17.30
N ILE A 146 13.12 -9.30 16.77
CA ILE A 146 12.31 -9.07 15.57
C ILE A 146 11.21 -8.00 15.77
N TYR A 147 10.77 -7.78 17.01
CA TYR A 147 9.79 -6.73 17.32
C TYR A 147 10.32 -5.32 16.99
N ALA A 148 11.64 -5.10 16.99
CA ALA A 148 12.22 -3.83 16.60
C ALA A 148 11.87 -3.45 15.15
N ALA A 149 11.87 -4.41 14.23
CA ALA A 149 11.46 -4.21 12.84
C ALA A 149 9.95 -3.93 12.74
N THR A 150 9.14 -4.63 13.54
CA THR A 150 7.70 -4.42 13.60
C THR A 150 7.34 -3.02 14.11
N ILE A 151 7.99 -2.59 15.21
CA ILE A 151 7.83 -1.24 15.76
C ILE A 151 8.27 -0.19 14.73
N GLY A 152 9.41 -0.41 14.06
CA GLY A 152 9.89 0.45 13.00
C GLY A 152 8.91 0.60 11.84
N THR A 153 8.24 -0.50 11.45
CA THR A 153 7.18 -0.47 10.44
C THR A 153 5.99 0.39 10.89
N VAL A 154 5.54 0.22 12.15
CA VAL A 154 4.42 1.00 12.70
C VAL A 154 4.76 2.49 12.75
N ILE A 155 5.90 2.84 13.33
CA ILE A 155 6.34 4.24 13.44
C ILE A 155 6.54 4.85 12.05
N GLY A 156 7.17 4.10 11.13
CA GLY A 156 7.39 4.54 9.75
C GLY A 156 6.09 4.86 9.03
N MET A 157 5.07 3.99 9.13
CA MET A 157 3.75 4.23 8.53
C MET A 157 3.05 5.45 9.14
N ILE A 158 3.11 5.62 10.45
CA ILE A 158 2.53 6.80 11.11
C ILE A 158 3.20 8.08 10.62
N LEU A 159 4.53 8.11 10.55
CA LEU A 159 5.29 9.27 10.07
C LEU A 159 4.97 9.58 8.59
N GLU A 160 4.88 8.55 7.74
CA GLU A 160 4.52 8.70 6.33
C GLU A 160 3.13 9.31 6.16
N VAL A 161 2.14 8.83 6.92
CA VAL A 161 0.76 9.38 6.88
C VAL A 161 0.72 10.82 7.41
N LEU A 162 1.40 11.10 8.51
CA LEU A 162 1.45 12.45 9.09
C LEU A 162 2.10 13.43 8.11
N PHE A 163 3.24 13.06 7.53
CA PHE A 163 3.96 13.88 6.57
C PHE A 163 3.10 14.19 5.33
N THR A 164 2.54 13.17 4.68
CA THR A 164 1.68 13.36 3.51
C THR A 164 0.40 14.13 3.84
N SER A 165 -0.16 13.94 5.03
CA SER A 165 -1.33 14.69 5.50
C SER A 165 -1.02 16.16 5.74
N CYS A 166 0.15 16.49 6.29
CA CYS A 166 0.60 17.87 6.46
C CYS A 166 0.74 18.58 5.11
N LEU A 167 1.38 17.94 4.14
CA LEU A 167 1.57 18.49 2.80
C LEU A 167 0.22 18.73 2.09
N ARG A 168 -0.69 17.77 2.18
CA ARG A 168 -2.02 17.86 1.57
C ARG A 168 -2.87 18.99 2.15
N ARG A 169 -2.70 19.33 3.44
CA ARG A 169 -3.50 20.41 4.11
C ARG A 169 -3.43 21.75 3.37
N LYS A 170 -2.35 22.01 2.64
CA LYS A 170 -2.22 23.20 1.79
C LYS A 170 -3.30 23.27 0.69
N TYR A 171 -3.77 22.14 0.21
CA TYR A 171 -4.71 22.04 -0.90
C TYR A 171 -6.13 21.73 -0.43
N VAL A 172 -6.28 20.76 0.46
CA VAL A 172 -7.58 20.30 0.98
C VAL A 172 -7.45 19.98 2.46
N SER A 173 -8.40 20.48 3.25
CA SER A 173 -8.56 20.09 4.66
C SER A 173 -9.54 18.94 4.77
N TYR A 174 -9.20 17.91 5.56
CA TYR A 174 -10.11 16.83 5.86
C TYR A 174 -11.20 17.33 6.84
N LYS A 175 -12.43 17.08 6.47
CA LYS A 175 -13.61 17.16 7.35
C LYS A 175 -14.43 15.90 7.07
N PRO A 176 -14.83 15.12 8.06
CA PRO A 176 -15.59 13.90 7.81
C PRO A 176 -16.92 14.23 7.12
N VAL A 177 -17.12 13.63 5.97
CA VAL A 177 -18.37 13.67 5.19
C VAL A 177 -18.62 12.26 4.72
N LEU A 178 -19.82 11.74 4.89
CA LEU A 178 -20.17 10.40 4.44
C LEU A 178 -21.46 10.46 3.62
N ASN A 179 -21.31 10.25 2.31
CA ASN A 179 -22.41 10.13 1.39
C ASN A 179 -22.14 9.01 0.38
N PHE A 180 -22.79 7.87 0.56
CA PHE A 180 -22.64 6.72 -0.34
C PHE A 180 -23.31 6.93 -1.71
N HIS A 181 -24.16 7.94 -1.87
CA HIS A 181 -24.85 8.26 -3.13
C HIS A 181 -24.12 9.33 -3.96
N ASP A 182 -22.95 9.78 -3.52
CA ASP A 182 -22.16 10.74 -4.29
C ASP A 182 -21.70 10.13 -5.62
N LYS A 183 -22.07 10.77 -6.72
CA LYS A 183 -21.80 10.29 -8.09
C LYS A 183 -20.31 10.10 -8.37
N ALA A 184 -19.46 11.01 -7.89
CA ALA A 184 -18.01 10.93 -8.10
C ALA A 184 -17.41 9.72 -7.37
N SER A 185 -17.85 9.48 -6.12
CA SER A 185 -17.41 8.33 -5.32
C SER A 185 -17.92 7.00 -5.90
N ILE A 186 -19.15 6.95 -6.45
CA ILE A 186 -19.69 5.76 -7.12
C ILE A 186 -18.89 5.45 -8.41
N ILE A 187 -18.59 6.46 -9.22
CA ILE A 187 -17.76 6.30 -10.42
C ILE A 187 -16.38 5.77 -10.04
N ALA A 188 -15.80 6.31 -8.95
CA ALA A 188 -14.54 5.85 -8.39
C ALA A 188 -14.56 4.34 -8.09
N LEU A 189 -15.56 3.88 -7.37
CA LEU A 189 -15.70 2.46 -7.01
C LEU A 189 -15.93 1.57 -8.24
N LYS A 190 -16.72 2.03 -9.22
CA LYS A 190 -16.95 1.28 -10.47
C LYS A 190 -15.68 1.15 -11.32
N MET A 191 -14.86 2.18 -11.38
CA MET A 191 -13.57 2.14 -12.10
C MET A 191 -12.56 1.20 -11.42
N ALA A 192 -12.66 1.01 -10.12
CA ALA A 192 -11.79 0.12 -9.37
C ALA A 192 -12.00 -1.37 -9.73
N GLY A 193 -13.22 -1.79 -10.07
CA GLY A 193 -13.56 -3.18 -10.32
C GLY A 193 -12.74 -3.85 -11.44
N PRO A 194 -12.70 -3.32 -12.67
CA PRO A 194 -11.89 -3.87 -13.76
C PRO A 194 -10.39 -3.92 -13.45
N VAL A 195 -9.86 -2.88 -12.79
CA VAL A 195 -8.45 -2.82 -12.38
C VAL A 195 -8.14 -3.95 -11.39
N PHE A 196 -9.06 -4.20 -10.46
CA PHE A 196 -8.98 -5.29 -9.52
C PHE A 196 -8.80 -6.65 -10.21
N VAL A 197 -9.66 -6.97 -11.18
CA VAL A 197 -9.59 -8.25 -11.91
C VAL A 197 -8.24 -8.39 -12.63
N GLY A 198 -7.77 -7.34 -13.30
CA GLY A 198 -6.51 -7.36 -14.04
C GLY A 198 -5.28 -7.60 -13.15
N MET A 199 -5.28 -7.08 -11.92
CA MET A 199 -4.12 -7.19 -11.00
C MET A 199 -4.21 -8.39 -10.06
N SER A 200 -5.39 -9.01 -9.93
CA SER A 200 -5.60 -10.19 -9.05
C SER A 200 -4.69 -11.36 -9.41
N ALA A 201 -4.41 -11.59 -10.68
CA ALA A 201 -3.54 -12.68 -11.13
C ALA A 201 -2.12 -12.58 -10.55
N THR A 202 -1.56 -11.36 -10.50
CA THR A 202 -0.23 -11.12 -9.92
C THR A 202 -0.22 -11.37 -8.41
N GLU A 203 -1.24 -10.89 -7.70
CA GLU A 203 -1.36 -11.09 -6.25
C GLU A 203 -1.57 -12.58 -5.89
N ILE A 204 -2.39 -13.29 -6.65
CA ILE A 204 -2.60 -14.74 -6.47
C ILE A 204 -1.28 -15.49 -6.66
N ASN A 205 -0.48 -15.16 -7.66
CA ASN A 205 0.83 -15.77 -7.88
C ASN A 205 1.77 -15.57 -6.68
N LEU A 206 1.81 -14.35 -6.11
CA LEU A 206 2.60 -14.06 -4.91
C LEU A 206 2.12 -14.85 -3.70
N ILE A 207 0.82 -15.00 -3.52
CA ILE A 207 0.21 -15.79 -2.44
C ILE A 207 0.60 -17.27 -2.58
N VAL A 208 0.42 -17.84 -3.76
CA VAL A 208 0.77 -19.26 -4.04
C VAL A 208 2.26 -19.50 -3.79
N GLY A 209 3.13 -18.59 -4.25
CA GLY A 209 4.57 -18.67 -3.98
C GLY A 209 4.90 -18.73 -2.49
N LYS A 210 4.23 -17.93 -1.64
CA LYS A 210 4.42 -17.94 -0.19
C LYS A 210 3.90 -19.21 0.48
N ILE A 211 2.74 -19.70 0.05
CA ILE A 211 2.16 -20.96 0.54
C ILE A 211 3.15 -22.09 0.27
N ILE A 212 3.64 -22.21 -0.95
CA ILE A 212 4.63 -23.23 -1.33
C ILE A 212 5.92 -23.07 -0.51
N ALA A 213 6.45 -21.86 -0.42
CA ALA A 213 7.69 -21.59 0.32
C ALA A 213 7.56 -21.90 1.83
N SER A 214 6.34 -21.89 2.38
CA SER A 214 6.12 -22.21 3.80
C SER A 214 6.33 -23.68 4.15
N PHE A 215 6.31 -24.58 3.16
CA PHE A 215 6.57 -26.03 3.35
C PHE A 215 8.05 -26.39 3.28
N PHE A 216 8.91 -25.47 2.88
CA PHE A 216 10.36 -25.69 2.81
C PHE A 216 11.05 -25.31 4.15
N GLU A 217 12.37 -25.45 4.18
CA GLU A 217 13.16 -25.15 5.36
C GLU A 217 12.97 -23.71 5.87
N ALA A 218 13.18 -23.52 7.17
CA ALA A 218 13.11 -22.21 7.81
C ALA A 218 14.06 -21.21 7.12
N GLY A 219 13.52 -20.07 6.69
CA GLY A 219 14.25 -19.06 5.91
C GLY A 219 13.83 -18.99 4.46
N SER A 220 13.20 -20.02 3.89
CA SER A 220 12.82 -20.07 2.48
C SER A 220 11.89 -18.93 2.04
N ILE A 221 10.95 -18.51 2.90
CA ILE A 221 10.08 -17.36 2.63
C ILE A 221 10.89 -16.07 2.57
N SER A 222 11.86 -15.90 3.46
CA SER A 222 12.75 -14.72 3.44
C SER A 222 13.62 -14.69 2.21
N VAL A 223 14.20 -15.83 1.81
CA VAL A 223 15.01 -15.95 0.56
C VAL A 223 14.16 -15.58 -0.65
N LEU A 224 12.95 -16.13 -0.76
CA LEU A 224 12.01 -15.81 -1.85
C LEU A 224 11.68 -14.31 -1.89
N ASN A 225 11.43 -13.70 -0.72
CA ASN A 225 11.14 -12.27 -0.61
C ASN A 225 12.32 -11.41 -1.05
N TYR A 226 13.54 -11.72 -0.61
CA TYR A 226 14.74 -10.96 -0.99
C TYR A 226 15.06 -11.13 -2.47
N ALA A 227 14.95 -12.34 -3.02
CA ALA A 227 15.13 -12.59 -4.44
C ALA A 227 14.11 -11.81 -5.29
N SER A 228 12.83 -11.82 -4.88
CA SER A 228 11.78 -11.06 -5.56
C SER A 228 12.01 -9.54 -5.49
N LYS A 229 12.46 -9.02 -4.35
CA LYS A 229 12.79 -7.58 -4.21
C LYS A 229 13.97 -7.18 -5.08
N LEU A 230 15.01 -7.99 -5.17
CA LEU A 230 16.17 -7.74 -6.05
C LEU A 230 15.74 -7.76 -7.51
N SER A 231 15.02 -8.81 -7.94
CA SER A 231 14.51 -8.93 -9.32
C SER A 231 13.60 -7.76 -9.70
N SER A 232 12.64 -7.42 -8.84
CA SER A 232 11.73 -6.29 -9.08
C SER A 232 12.46 -4.96 -9.09
N GLY A 233 13.44 -4.76 -8.21
CA GLY A 233 14.25 -3.55 -8.17
C GLY A 233 15.05 -3.35 -9.45
N MET A 234 15.74 -4.39 -9.91
CA MET A 234 16.47 -4.37 -11.18
C MET A 234 15.52 -4.10 -12.36
N SER A 235 14.43 -4.87 -12.46
CA SER A 235 13.43 -4.70 -13.52
C SER A 235 12.86 -3.29 -13.55
N THR A 236 12.54 -2.71 -12.39
CA THR A 236 12.00 -1.35 -12.29
C THR A 236 12.99 -0.31 -12.78
N LEU A 237 14.27 -0.43 -12.41
CA LEU A 237 15.32 0.49 -12.86
C LEU A 237 15.50 0.45 -14.39
N PHE A 238 15.58 -0.74 -14.98
CA PHE A 238 15.71 -0.90 -16.43
C PHE A 238 14.46 -0.44 -17.18
N ILE A 239 13.28 -0.89 -16.76
CA ILE A 239 12.01 -0.56 -17.41
C ILE A 239 11.74 0.95 -17.30
N ALA A 240 11.94 1.57 -16.13
CA ALA A 240 11.73 3.00 -15.95
C ALA A 240 12.66 3.82 -16.86
N SER A 241 13.94 3.42 -16.96
CA SER A 241 14.91 4.10 -17.82
C SER A 241 14.53 4.00 -19.29
N ILE A 242 14.19 2.80 -19.77
CA ILE A 242 13.79 2.56 -21.16
C ILE A 242 12.48 3.30 -21.47
N THR A 243 11.47 3.21 -20.60
CA THR A 243 10.18 3.86 -20.81
C THR A 243 10.32 5.37 -20.88
N THR A 244 11.17 5.96 -20.03
CA THR A 244 11.37 7.42 -20.01
C THR A 244 11.97 7.94 -21.32
N VAL A 245 12.83 7.14 -21.96
CA VAL A 245 13.49 7.53 -23.22
C VAL A 245 12.61 7.20 -24.45
N ILE A 246 12.08 5.97 -24.49
CA ILE A 246 11.38 5.48 -25.70
C ILE A 246 9.94 6.00 -25.81
N PHE A 247 9.24 6.20 -24.69
CA PHE A 247 7.84 6.59 -24.73
C PHE A 247 7.59 7.95 -25.43
N PRO A 248 8.37 9.01 -25.20
CA PRO A 248 8.24 10.27 -25.94
C PRO A 248 8.48 10.09 -27.45
N GLU A 249 9.52 9.33 -27.83
CA GLU A 249 9.83 9.08 -29.24
C GLU A 249 8.68 8.31 -29.94
N LEU A 250 8.17 7.25 -29.30
CA LEU A 250 7.02 6.51 -29.87
C LEU A 250 5.79 7.40 -30.00
N THR A 251 5.54 8.29 -29.03
CA THR A 251 4.42 9.22 -29.09
C THR A 251 4.57 10.20 -30.23
N GLU A 252 5.77 10.68 -30.52
CA GLU A 252 6.08 11.56 -31.63
C GLU A 252 5.92 10.84 -32.99
N TYR A 253 6.40 9.59 -33.11
CA TYR A 253 6.22 8.78 -34.32
C TYR A 253 4.74 8.55 -34.63
N VAL A 254 3.94 8.20 -33.62
CA VAL A 254 2.48 8.01 -33.80
C VAL A 254 1.78 9.32 -34.16
N ALA A 255 2.16 10.44 -33.56
CA ALA A 255 1.60 11.74 -33.88
C ALA A 255 1.94 12.21 -35.32
N ASN A 256 3.10 11.80 -35.83
CA ASN A 256 3.55 12.10 -37.19
C ASN A 256 3.05 11.09 -38.26
N GLY A 257 2.18 10.14 -37.89
CA GLY A 257 1.56 9.18 -38.81
C GLY A 257 2.54 8.17 -39.42
N LYS A 258 3.63 7.89 -38.75
CA LYS A 258 4.65 6.91 -39.17
C LYS A 258 4.55 5.64 -38.31
#